data_a570c661930c76153a9b5d8f469d9b75
#
_entry.id   a570c661930c76153a9b5d8f469d9b75
#
_cell.length_a   1.000
_cell.length_b   1.000
_cell.length_c   1.000
_cell.angle_alpha   90.00
_cell.angle_beta   90.00
_cell.angle_gamma   90.00
#
_symmetry.space_group_name_H-M   'P 1'
#
loop_
_entity.id
_entity.type
_entity.pdbx_description
1 polymer ?
#
loop_
_entity_poly.entity_id
_entity_poly.type
_entity_poly.pdbx_seq_one_letter_code
_entity_poly.pdbx_strand_id
1 'polypeptide(L)'
;IYHPIGCKPINEIIKPGDTVAFICNDPTRVANSFDFMPVLVNELNKLGVKDEDMHIVFSLGTHRDMTHEEMVEAVGKDVSSRLKMYNSTCTKQEDFEYFGTTSRGTPVWLNKHICHVDHVILTGTIVHHYFSGYGGGRKAILPGCAAMETVRVNHSFMLDKHAGLGLTTGNPCYEDQMEGVALFAKGRSLFLFNAILNAKHQFLRMFAGDYIAAHKEACKFVDEVYGCVIPKEADLVIASCGGYPKDINVYQMQKTMDNAACAVREGGVVILLAECEEGSGSKVLEETFKRLKTPCAIKAE
;
A
#
# COMPACT_ATOMS: atom_id res chain seq x y z
N ILE A 1 13.31 -9.85 -12.43
CA ILE A 1 13.36 -10.92 -11.42
C ILE A 1 14.67 -11.71 -11.48
N TYR A 2 15.36 -11.75 -12.63
CA TYR A 2 16.65 -12.45 -12.81
C TYR A 2 17.87 -11.58 -12.49
N HIS A 3 17.69 -10.26 -12.37
CA HIS A 3 18.73 -9.31 -11.92
C HIS A 3 18.13 -8.43 -10.81
N PRO A 4 17.77 -9.05 -9.65
CA PRO A 4 17.08 -8.34 -8.58
C PRO A 4 18.05 -7.43 -7.81
N ILE A 5 17.47 -6.47 -7.12
CA ILE A 5 18.19 -5.56 -6.24
C ILE A 5 18.31 -6.18 -4.84
N GLY A 6 19.52 -6.36 -4.34
CA GLY A 6 19.79 -6.70 -2.93
C GLY A 6 19.50 -8.15 -2.52
N CYS A 7 19.18 -9.04 -3.45
CA CYS A 7 19.00 -10.47 -3.17
C CYS A 7 19.41 -11.33 -4.36
N LYS A 8 19.33 -12.64 -4.20
CA LYS A 8 19.56 -13.61 -5.28
C LYS A 8 18.45 -13.56 -6.34
N PRO A 9 18.73 -13.98 -7.59
CA PRO A 9 17.73 -14.18 -8.62
C PRO A 9 16.61 -15.13 -8.17
N ILE A 10 15.39 -14.92 -8.68
CA ILE A 10 14.21 -15.66 -8.22
C ILE A 10 14.35 -17.17 -8.42
N ASN A 11 15.03 -17.60 -9.48
CA ASN A 11 15.32 -19.03 -9.77
C ASN A 11 16.35 -19.67 -8.82
N GLU A 12 17.09 -18.87 -8.05
CA GLU A 12 17.94 -19.37 -6.98
C GLU A 12 17.22 -19.42 -5.62
N ILE A 13 16.12 -18.65 -5.48
CA ILE A 13 15.34 -18.54 -4.25
C ILE A 13 14.22 -19.58 -4.24
N ILE A 14 13.39 -19.62 -5.30
CA ILE A 14 12.18 -20.46 -5.41
C ILE A 14 12.53 -21.80 -6.05
N LYS A 15 12.01 -22.89 -5.50
CA LYS A 15 12.25 -24.27 -5.92
C LYS A 15 10.96 -24.98 -6.31
N PRO A 16 11.03 -26.07 -7.11
CA PRO A 16 9.88 -26.91 -7.39
C PRO A 16 9.23 -27.42 -6.09
N GLY A 17 7.91 -27.25 -6.00
CA GLY A 17 7.11 -27.65 -4.83
C GLY A 17 7.02 -26.61 -3.72
N ASP A 18 7.70 -25.46 -3.84
CA ASP A 18 7.51 -24.33 -2.91
C ASP A 18 6.12 -23.71 -3.11
N THR A 19 5.56 -23.19 -2.04
CA THR A 19 4.28 -22.48 -2.02
C THR A 19 4.49 -20.96 -2.08
N VAL A 20 3.67 -20.24 -2.88
CA VAL A 20 3.85 -18.81 -3.13
C VAL A 20 2.54 -18.05 -2.96
N ALA A 21 2.56 -17.01 -2.13
CA ALA A 21 1.50 -16.02 -2.08
C ALA A 21 1.92 -14.73 -2.81
N PHE A 22 1.10 -14.29 -3.77
CA PHE A 22 1.21 -12.95 -4.34
C PHE A 22 0.32 -12.01 -3.54
N ILE A 23 0.87 -10.91 -3.06
CA ILE A 23 0.06 -9.83 -2.48
C ILE A 23 -0.17 -8.78 -3.56
N CYS A 24 -1.44 -8.55 -3.91
CA CYS A 24 -1.84 -7.59 -4.93
C CYS A 24 -2.62 -6.41 -4.32
N ASN A 25 -2.59 -5.27 -5.00
CA ASN A 25 -3.33 -4.08 -4.58
C ASN A 25 -4.84 -4.23 -4.81
N ASP A 26 -5.62 -3.48 -4.03
CA ASP A 26 -7.02 -3.21 -4.27
C ASP A 26 -7.26 -2.19 -5.42
N PRO A 27 -8.51 -2.01 -5.92
CA PRO A 27 -8.80 -1.13 -7.05
C PRO A 27 -8.46 0.34 -6.83
N THR A 28 -8.36 0.80 -5.58
CA THR A 28 -8.03 2.20 -5.27
C THR A 28 -6.56 2.54 -5.59
N ARG A 29 -5.75 1.54 -5.91
CA ARG A 29 -4.33 1.68 -6.26
C ARG A 29 -4.04 0.95 -7.56
N VAL A 30 -4.18 1.68 -8.67
CA VAL A 30 -3.89 1.14 -10.00
C VAL A 30 -2.43 0.67 -10.06
N ALA A 31 -2.25 -0.62 -10.36
CA ALA A 31 -0.93 -1.25 -10.48
C ALA A 31 -0.73 -1.92 -11.84
N ASN A 32 -1.79 -2.02 -12.66
CA ASN A 32 -1.82 -2.78 -13.90
C ASN A 32 -1.32 -4.22 -13.70
N SER A 33 -1.77 -4.85 -12.61
CA SER A 33 -1.31 -6.21 -12.26
C SER A 33 -1.67 -7.23 -13.33
N PHE A 34 -2.76 -7.00 -14.07
CA PHE A 34 -3.17 -7.83 -15.19
C PHE A 34 -2.11 -7.94 -16.32
N ASP A 35 -1.20 -6.96 -16.43
CA ASP A 35 -0.12 -6.99 -17.44
C ASP A 35 1.07 -7.85 -17.00
N PHE A 36 1.46 -7.80 -15.72
CA PHE A 36 2.67 -8.47 -15.26
C PHE A 36 2.41 -9.77 -14.48
N MET A 37 1.25 -9.96 -13.88
CA MET A 37 0.94 -11.19 -13.13
C MET A 37 1.03 -12.46 -13.99
N PRO A 38 0.51 -12.48 -15.24
CA PRO A 38 0.69 -13.64 -16.10
C PRO A 38 2.17 -13.98 -16.34
N VAL A 39 3.01 -12.97 -16.47
CA VAL A 39 4.46 -13.16 -16.66
C VAL A 39 5.08 -13.78 -15.40
N LEU A 40 4.78 -13.25 -14.21
CA LEU A 40 5.31 -13.77 -12.95
C LEU A 40 4.86 -15.23 -12.71
N VAL A 41 3.57 -15.51 -12.86
CA VAL A 41 3.02 -16.86 -12.68
C VAL A 41 3.68 -17.85 -13.65
N ASN A 42 3.79 -17.49 -14.93
CA ASN A 42 4.42 -18.36 -15.93
C ASN A 42 5.93 -18.56 -15.68
N GLU A 43 6.64 -17.55 -15.16
CA GLU A 43 8.04 -17.71 -14.79
C GLU A 43 8.20 -18.67 -13.60
N LEU A 44 7.31 -18.62 -12.59
CA LEU A 44 7.31 -19.57 -11.47
C LEU A 44 6.96 -20.97 -11.93
N ASN A 45 6.03 -21.13 -12.87
CA ASN A 45 5.75 -22.46 -13.48
C ASN A 45 6.99 -23.06 -14.18
N LYS A 46 7.76 -22.25 -14.90
CA LYS A 46 9.04 -22.70 -15.50
C LYS A 46 10.05 -23.17 -14.45
N LEU A 47 10.00 -22.64 -13.23
CA LEU A 47 10.80 -23.09 -12.11
C LEU A 47 10.25 -24.32 -11.40
N GLY A 48 9.08 -24.84 -11.83
CA GLY A 48 8.46 -26.03 -11.29
C GLY A 48 7.46 -25.81 -10.16
N VAL A 49 7.07 -24.56 -9.88
CA VAL A 49 5.95 -24.23 -8.97
C VAL A 49 4.64 -24.43 -9.74
N LYS A 50 3.72 -25.19 -9.19
CA LYS A 50 2.42 -25.45 -9.84
C LYS A 50 1.40 -24.34 -9.49
N ASP A 51 0.36 -24.21 -10.31
CA ASP A 51 -0.72 -23.26 -10.07
C ASP A 51 -1.44 -23.53 -8.73
N GLU A 52 -1.57 -24.79 -8.33
CA GLU A 52 -2.18 -25.20 -7.06
C GLU A 52 -1.36 -24.77 -5.83
N ASP A 53 -0.06 -24.55 -5.98
CA ASP A 53 0.88 -24.10 -4.96
C ASP A 53 0.99 -22.57 -4.91
N MET A 54 0.26 -21.87 -5.76
CA MET A 54 0.24 -20.40 -5.84
C MET A 54 -1.16 -19.87 -5.53
N HIS A 55 -1.21 -18.70 -4.86
CA HIS A 55 -2.48 -17.98 -4.68
C HIS A 55 -2.25 -16.47 -4.54
N ILE A 56 -3.35 -15.71 -4.62
CA ILE A 56 -3.34 -14.25 -4.54
C ILE A 56 -4.09 -13.81 -3.29
N VAL A 57 -3.51 -12.84 -2.58
CA VAL A 57 -4.13 -12.15 -1.46
C VAL A 57 -4.21 -10.65 -1.78
N PHE A 58 -5.42 -10.09 -1.82
CA PHE A 58 -5.60 -8.66 -2.03
C PHE A 58 -5.40 -7.90 -0.71
N SER A 59 -4.46 -6.95 -0.73
CA SER A 59 -4.08 -6.12 0.40
C SER A 59 -5.06 -4.95 0.58
N LEU A 60 -6.14 -5.17 1.33
CA LEU A 60 -7.24 -4.23 1.48
C LEU A 60 -6.98 -3.16 2.55
N GLY A 61 -6.16 -3.48 3.56
CA GLY A 61 -6.07 -2.62 4.75
C GLY A 61 -7.45 -2.47 5.39
N THR A 62 -7.96 -1.24 5.46
CA THR A 62 -9.30 -0.94 6.00
C THR A 62 -10.38 -0.75 4.93
N HIS A 63 -10.07 -1.02 3.66
CA HIS A 63 -11.03 -0.92 2.57
C HIS A 63 -12.01 -2.10 2.59
N ARG A 64 -13.13 -1.95 1.87
CA ARG A 64 -14.11 -3.03 1.70
C ARG A 64 -13.53 -4.21 0.92
N ASP A 65 -14.17 -5.34 1.06
CA ASP A 65 -13.88 -6.51 0.23
C ASP A 65 -14.09 -6.19 -1.26
N MET A 66 -13.21 -6.72 -2.08
CA MET A 66 -13.38 -6.73 -3.54
C MET A 66 -14.41 -7.77 -3.94
N THR A 67 -15.20 -7.45 -4.97
CA THR A 67 -16.03 -8.45 -5.63
C THR A 67 -15.16 -9.38 -6.47
N HIS A 68 -15.71 -10.51 -6.90
CA HIS A 68 -14.98 -11.44 -7.77
C HIS A 68 -14.60 -10.78 -9.10
N GLU A 69 -15.49 -9.97 -9.67
CA GLU A 69 -15.27 -9.23 -10.91
C GLU A 69 -14.11 -8.24 -10.77
N GLU A 70 -14.06 -7.48 -9.66
CA GLU A 70 -12.95 -6.57 -9.37
C GLU A 70 -11.61 -7.31 -9.23
N MET A 71 -11.60 -8.50 -8.61
CA MET A 71 -10.41 -9.34 -8.52
C MET A 71 -9.94 -9.81 -9.90
N VAL A 72 -10.89 -10.27 -10.75
CA VAL A 72 -10.59 -10.69 -12.13
C VAL A 72 -10.04 -9.52 -12.95
N GLU A 73 -10.64 -8.33 -12.82
CA GLU A 73 -10.15 -7.13 -13.49
C GLU A 73 -8.72 -6.75 -13.05
N ALA A 74 -8.43 -6.86 -11.76
CA ALA A 74 -7.13 -6.50 -11.20
C ALA A 74 -5.98 -7.38 -11.71
N VAL A 75 -6.17 -8.69 -11.86
CA VAL A 75 -5.09 -9.63 -12.21
C VAL A 75 -5.23 -10.28 -13.59
N GLY A 76 -6.34 -10.01 -14.26
CA GLY A 76 -6.64 -10.56 -15.60
C GLY A 76 -7.28 -11.96 -15.58
N LYS A 77 -8.02 -12.28 -16.64
CA LYS A 77 -8.78 -13.54 -16.78
C LYS A 77 -7.90 -14.79 -16.77
N ASP A 78 -6.70 -14.71 -17.34
CA ASP A 78 -5.76 -15.84 -17.34
C ASP A 78 -5.39 -16.24 -15.91
N VAL A 79 -4.84 -15.34 -15.15
CA VAL A 79 -4.38 -15.59 -13.78
C VAL A 79 -5.53 -15.95 -12.84
N SER A 80 -6.66 -15.23 -12.94
CA SER A 80 -7.83 -15.46 -12.08
C SER A 80 -8.51 -16.83 -12.32
N SER A 81 -8.37 -17.40 -13.51
CA SER A 81 -8.88 -18.74 -13.80
C SER A 81 -7.99 -19.86 -13.26
N ARG A 82 -6.74 -19.56 -12.92
CA ARG A 82 -5.70 -20.51 -12.50
C ARG A 82 -5.45 -20.50 -11.01
N LEU A 83 -5.41 -19.31 -10.41
CA LEU A 83 -5.01 -19.14 -9.02
C LEU A 83 -6.21 -18.81 -8.12
N LYS A 84 -6.22 -19.34 -6.91
CA LYS A 84 -7.18 -18.93 -5.87
C LYS A 84 -6.91 -17.49 -5.45
N MET A 85 -7.98 -16.74 -5.17
CA MET A 85 -7.92 -15.34 -4.80
C MET A 85 -8.64 -15.11 -3.46
N TYR A 86 -8.04 -14.31 -2.58
CA TYR A 86 -8.55 -14.05 -1.24
C TYR A 86 -8.55 -12.55 -0.94
N ASN A 87 -9.59 -12.06 -0.27
CA ASN A 87 -9.60 -10.75 0.37
C ASN A 87 -8.94 -10.83 1.75
N SER A 88 -8.06 -9.88 2.07
CA SER A 88 -7.56 -9.71 3.43
C SER A 88 -8.47 -8.78 4.22
N THR A 89 -9.64 -9.29 4.65
CA THR A 89 -10.67 -8.53 5.34
C THR A 89 -10.27 -8.25 6.79
N CYS A 90 -9.77 -7.06 7.09
CA CYS A 90 -9.14 -6.71 8.38
C CYS A 90 -10.01 -6.89 9.64
N THR A 91 -11.34 -7.04 9.49
CA THR A 91 -12.29 -7.20 10.59
C THR A 91 -12.58 -8.66 10.97
N LYS A 92 -12.12 -9.63 10.19
CA LYS A 92 -12.32 -11.07 10.46
C LYS A 92 -11.14 -11.59 11.28
N GLN A 93 -11.18 -11.42 12.60
CA GLN A 93 -10.06 -11.75 13.49
C GLN A 93 -9.61 -13.22 13.37
N GLU A 94 -10.51 -14.15 13.06
CA GLU A 94 -10.22 -15.56 12.83
C GLU A 94 -9.27 -15.85 11.67
N ASP A 95 -9.16 -14.92 10.72
CA ASP A 95 -8.28 -15.03 9.54
C ASP A 95 -6.86 -14.56 9.82
N PHE A 96 -6.54 -14.13 11.04
CA PHE A 96 -5.23 -13.56 11.38
C PHE A 96 -4.44 -14.41 12.36
N GLU A 97 -3.12 -14.31 12.28
CA GLU A 97 -2.13 -14.93 13.16
C GLU A 97 -1.22 -13.86 13.76
N TYR A 98 -0.86 -14.07 15.04
CA TYR A 98 -0.07 -13.11 15.81
C TYR A 98 1.43 -13.38 15.69
N PHE A 99 2.20 -12.34 15.34
CA PHE A 99 3.66 -12.40 15.14
C PHE A 99 4.47 -11.67 16.22
N GLY A 100 3.84 -11.07 17.18
CA GLY A 100 4.49 -10.29 18.23
C GLY A 100 4.02 -8.84 18.27
N THR A 101 4.67 -8.05 19.12
CA THR A 101 4.38 -6.62 19.27
C THR A 101 5.65 -5.82 18.95
N THR A 102 5.50 -4.74 18.19
CA THR A 102 6.63 -3.84 17.88
C THR A 102 7.09 -3.09 19.12
N SER A 103 8.27 -2.49 19.06
CA SER A 103 8.80 -1.65 20.13
C SER A 103 7.93 -0.44 20.46
N ARG A 104 7.08 -0.01 19.51
CA ARG A 104 6.10 1.06 19.67
C ARG A 104 4.72 0.58 20.18
N GLY A 105 4.57 -0.72 20.47
CA GLY A 105 3.35 -1.29 21.03
C GLY A 105 2.32 -1.74 20.00
N THR A 106 2.63 -1.80 18.71
CA THR A 106 1.73 -2.30 17.68
C THR A 106 1.67 -3.82 17.71
N PRO A 107 0.51 -4.44 18.02
CA PRO A 107 0.34 -5.89 17.92
C PRO A 107 0.28 -6.29 16.45
N VAL A 108 1.13 -7.21 16.02
CA VAL A 108 1.25 -7.61 14.61
C VAL A 108 0.42 -8.86 14.35
N TRP A 109 -0.78 -8.66 13.84
CA TRP A 109 -1.69 -9.70 13.37
C TRP A 109 -1.77 -9.67 11.86
N LEU A 110 -1.36 -10.76 11.19
CA LEU A 110 -1.31 -10.84 9.73
C LEU A 110 -2.16 -11.98 9.18
N ASN A 111 -2.69 -11.79 7.98
CA ASN A 111 -3.61 -12.71 7.34
C ASN A 111 -2.97 -14.09 7.10
N LYS A 112 -3.65 -15.18 7.50
CA LYS A 112 -3.16 -16.55 7.43
C LYS A 112 -2.77 -16.99 6.03
N HIS A 113 -3.39 -16.44 4.98
CA HIS A 113 -3.06 -16.78 3.61
C HIS A 113 -1.64 -16.33 3.19
N ILE A 114 -1.04 -15.37 3.89
CA ILE A 114 0.37 -15.01 3.66
C ILE A 114 1.33 -15.67 4.67
N CYS A 115 0.80 -16.30 5.72
CA CYS A 115 1.59 -16.83 6.82
C CYS A 115 2.11 -18.25 6.58
N HIS A 116 1.36 -19.05 5.83
CA HIS A 116 1.62 -20.48 5.64
C HIS A 116 2.10 -20.80 4.21
N VAL A 117 3.05 -19.99 3.73
CA VAL A 117 3.73 -20.18 2.43
C VAL A 117 5.24 -20.01 2.60
N ASP A 118 6.01 -20.60 1.69
CA ASP A 118 7.47 -20.50 1.68
C ASP A 118 7.92 -19.11 1.20
N HIS A 119 7.20 -18.53 0.22
CA HIS A 119 7.56 -17.25 -0.38
C HIS A 119 6.37 -16.31 -0.48
N VAL A 120 6.62 -15.04 -0.23
CA VAL A 120 5.64 -13.96 -0.45
C VAL A 120 6.21 -12.97 -1.46
N ILE A 121 5.48 -12.77 -2.56
CA ILE A 121 5.82 -11.79 -3.59
C ILE A 121 4.94 -10.55 -3.41
N LEU A 122 5.55 -9.43 -3.07
CA LEU A 122 4.90 -8.15 -2.84
C LEU A 122 4.74 -7.43 -4.17
N THR A 123 3.55 -7.44 -4.75
CA THR A 123 3.27 -6.72 -6.00
C THR A 123 2.56 -5.40 -5.74
N GLY A 124 2.52 -4.52 -6.72
CA GLY A 124 1.81 -3.24 -6.62
C GLY A 124 2.62 -2.05 -7.12
N THR A 125 2.24 -0.85 -6.66
CA THR A 125 2.88 0.41 -7.06
C THR A 125 3.52 1.13 -5.88
N ILE A 126 4.58 1.89 -6.19
CA ILE A 126 5.23 2.78 -5.22
C ILE A 126 4.91 4.22 -5.62
N VAL A 127 4.37 4.98 -4.68
CA VAL A 127 4.06 6.41 -4.78
C VAL A 127 4.32 7.07 -3.43
N HIS A 128 4.41 8.39 -3.39
CA HIS A 128 4.44 9.12 -2.12
C HIS A 128 3.21 8.83 -1.27
N HIS A 129 3.38 8.84 0.05
CA HIS A 129 2.28 8.62 1.00
C HIS A 129 2.32 9.65 2.12
N TYR A 130 1.20 10.33 2.35
CA TYR A 130 1.08 11.52 3.19
C TYR A 130 1.57 11.38 4.65
N PHE A 131 1.47 10.20 5.28
CA PHE A 131 2.02 9.99 6.63
C PHE A 131 3.06 8.85 6.72
N SER A 132 3.06 7.92 5.79
CA SER A 132 3.90 6.70 5.85
C SER A 132 5.10 6.78 4.90
N GLY A 133 5.48 7.99 4.46
CA GLY A 133 6.55 8.24 3.51
C GLY A 133 6.20 7.80 2.09
N TYR A 134 6.21 6.50 1.84
CA TYR A 134 5.90 5.89 0.52
C TYR A 134 4.96 4.71 0.66
N GLY A 135 4.19 4.45 -0.42
CA GLY A 135 3.42 3.23 -0.64
C GLY A 135 4.28 2.06 -1.12
N GLY A 136 3.63 0.95 -1.46
CA GLY A 136 4.30 -0.27 -1.93
C GLY A 136 5.13 -1.00 -0.88
N GLY A 137 5.85 -2.03 -1.31
CA GLY A 137 6.74 -2.83 -0.47
C GLY A 137 6.06 -3.34 0.81
N ARG A 138 6.64 -2.99 1.96
CA ARG A 138 6.13 -3.37 3.29
C ARG A 138 4.65 -3.10 3.51
N LYS A 139 4.10 -2.07 2.86
CA LYS A 139 2.68 -1.70 3.04
C LYS A 139 1.71 -2.74 2.49
N ALA A 140 2.13 -3.57 1.58
CA ALA A 140 1.34 -4.71 1.13
C ALA A 140 1.05 -5.69 2.28
N ILE A 141 2.00 -5.84 3.21
CA ILE A 141 1.85 -6.67 4.41
C ILE A 141 1.18 -5.88 5.53
N LEU A 142 1.79 -4.77 5.97
CA LEU A 142 1.29 -3.89 7.03
C LEU A 142 1.17 -2.45 6.51
N PRO A 143 -0.04 -1.93 6.33
CA PRO A 143 -1.35 -2.40 6.83
C PRO A 143 -2.13 -3.35 5.90
N GLY A 144 -1.68 -3.61 4.68
CA GLY A 144 -2.48 -4.22 3.61
C GLY A 144 -3.11 -5.57 3.95
N CYS A 145 -2.35 -6.46 4.59
CA CYS A 145 -2.79 -7.78 5.04
C CYS A 145 -2.80 -7.90 6.57
N ALA A 146 -3.02 -6.79 7.28
CA ALA A 146 -3.05 -6.76 8.74
C ALA A 146 -4.47 -6.64 9.31
N ALA A 147 -4.69 -7.16 10.53
CA ALA A 147 -5.94 -7.00 11.25
C ALA A 147 -6.20 -5.54 11.65
N MET A 148 -7.48 -5.20 11.86
CA MET A 148 -7.91 -3.83 12.21
C MET A 148 -7.17 -3.27 13.42
N GLU A 149 -6.91 -4.08 14.45
CA GLU A 149 -6.17 -3.66 15.64
C GLU A 149 -4.75 -3.20 15.29
N THR A 150 -4.02 -3.99 14.52
CA THR A 150 -2.69 -3.65 14.02
C THR A 150 -2.70 -2.33 13.23
N VAL A 151 -3.65 -2.21 12.30
CA VAL A 151 -3.80 -0.99 11.48
C VAL A 151 -4.07 0.22 12.35
N ARG A 152 -5.01 0.12 13.31
CA ARG A 152 -5.40 1.23 14.18
C ARG A 152 -4.23 1.75 15.00
N VAL A 153 -3.45 0.88 15.63
CA VAL A 153 -2.31 1.29 16.44
C VAL A 153 -1.23 1.94 15.57
N ASN A 154 -0.81 1.28 14.47
CA ASN A 154 0.17 1.86 13.55
C ASN A 154 -0.27 3.22 12.99
N HIS A 155 -1.55 3.35 12.57
CA HIS A 155 -2.05 4.59 11.97
C HIS A 155 -2.22 5.72 13.00
N SER A 156 -2.31 5.43 14.31
CA SER A 156 -2.33 6.49 15.33
C SER A 156 -1.04 7.33 15.33
N PHE A 157 0.07 6.77 14.88
CA PHE A 157 1.34 7.50 14.74
C PHE A 157 1.34 8.56 13.62
N MET A 158 0.29 8.61 12.78
CA MET A 158 0.16 9.66 11.76
C MET A 158 0.05 11.08 12.33
N LEU A 159 -0.29 11.20 13.63
CA LEU A 159 -0.36 12.47 14.32
C LEU A 159 1.01 12.99 14.77
N ASP A 160 2.07 12.18 14.67
CA ASP A 160 3.43 12.63 14.99
C ASP A 160 3.93 13.60 13.89
N LYS A 161 4.59 14.68 14.31
CA LYS A 161 5.14 15.69 13.39
C LYS A 161 6.19 15.16 12.40
N HIS A 162 6.77 13.98 12.67
CA HIS A 162 7.72 13.32 11.78
C HIS A 162 7.04 12.31 10.84
N ALA A 163 5.73 12.08 10.98
CA ALA A 163 4.95 11.32 10.01
C ALA A 163 4.62 12.22 8.82
N GLY A 164 5.18 11.94 7.65
CA GLY A 164 5.02 12.86 6.51
C GLY A 164 5.38 12.23 5.17
N LEU A 165 5.06 12.99 4.13
CA LEU A 165 5.29 12.66 2.73
C LEU A 165 6.79 12.46 2.46
N GLY A 166 7.18 11.34 1.83
CA GLY A 166 8.58 11.07 1.47
C GLY A 166 9.52 10.78 2.66
N LEU A 167 9.03 10.88 3.90
CA LEU A 167 9.84 10.66 5.11
C LEU A 167 9.86 9.16 5.48
N THR A 168 11.05 8.60 5.58
CA THR A 168 11.26 7.20 6.02
C THR A 168 12.00 7.13 7.35
N THR A 169 13.16 7.78 7.44
CA THR A 169 13.98 7.82 8.66
C THR A 169 13.36 8.76 9.68
N GLY A 170 13.15 8.27 10.90
CA GLY A 170 12.52 9.03 11.98
C GLY A 170 10.99 9.12 11.85
N ASN A 171 10.39 8.58 10.80
CA ASN A 171 8.94 8.53 10.64
C ASN A 171 8.37 7.33 11.44
N PRO A 172 7.63 7.58 12.54
CA PRO A 172 7.19 6.51 13.42
C PRO A 172 6.23 5.51 12.74
N CYS A 173 5.38 5.97 11.81
CA CYS A 173 4.51 5.07 11.05
C CYS A 173 5.32 4.13 10.14
N TYR A 174 6.32 4.67 9.45
CA TYR A 174 7.18 3.90 8.57
C TYR A 174 8.01 2.87 9.34
N GLU A 175 8.70 3.32 10.40
CA GLU A 175 9.60 2.49 11.19
C GLU A 175 8.85 1.35 11.89
N ASP A 176 7.68 1.65 12.44
CA ASP A 176 6.82 0.65 13.08
C ASP A 176 6.31 -0.40 12.07
N GLN A 177 5.93 0.02 10.85
CA GLN A 177 5.61 -0.92 9.77
C GLN A 177 6.79 -1.81 9.40
N MET A 178 7.99 -1.23 9.29
CA MET A 178 9.20 -2.00 8.99
C MET A 178 9.51 -3.02 10.08
N GLU A 179 9.38 -2.64 11.36
CA GLU A 179 9.57 -3.55 12.49
C GLU A 179 8.52 -4.68 12.48
N GLY A 180 7.24 -4.34 12.28
CA GLY A 180 6.17 -5.32 12.19
C GLY A 180 6.36 -6.33 11.05
N VAL A 181 6.78 -5.85 9.87
CA VAL A 181 7.12 -6.74 8.74
C VAL A 181 8.37 -7.56 9.03
N ALA A 182 9.36 -7.02 9.74
CA ALA A 182 10.55 -7.77 10.14
C ALA A 182 10.23 -8.92 11.11
N LEU A 183 9.22 -8.77 11.99
CA LEU A 183 8.72 -9.88 12.82
C LEU A 183 8.16 -11.02 11.96
N PHE A 184 7.41 -10.68 10.93
CA PHE A 184 6.85 -11.65 9.98
C PHE A 184 7.93 -12.30 9.09
N ALA A 185 8.90 -11.52 8.64
CA ALA A 185 9.95 -11.95 7.70
C ALA A 185 10.93 -12.99 8.28
N LYS A 186 10.94 -13.21 9.59
CA LYS A 186 11.83 -14.20 10.23
C LYS A 186 11.60 -15.60 9.66
N GLY A 187 12.60 -16.12 8.93
CA GLY A 187 12.56 -17.43 8.31
C GLY A 187 11.70 -17.54 7.05
N ARG A 188 11.28 -16.40 6.47
CA ARG A 188 10.48 -16.33 5.24
C ARG A 188 11.20 -15.54 4.16
N SER A 189 10.91 -15.87 2.92
CA SER A 189 11.41 -15.13 1.75
C SER A 189 10.37 -14.11 1.31
N LEU A 190 10.73 -12.83 1.35
CA LEU A 190 9.93 -11.72 0.85
C LEU A 190 10.61 -11.16 -0.41
N PHE A 191 9.92 -11.21 -1.53
CA PHE A 191 10.42 -10.68 -2.80
C PHE A 191 9.53 -9.54 -3.27
N LEU A 192 10.10 -8.36 -3.51
CA LEU A 192 9.39 -7.22 -4.03
C LEU A 192 9.31 -7.27 -5.55
N PHE A 193 8.14 -6.97 -6.11
CA PHE A 193 7.93 -6.71 -7.53
C PHE A 193 6.95 -5.57 -7.69
N ASN A 194 7.45 -4.34 -7.69
CA ASN A 194 6.62 -3.14 -7.72
C ASN A 194 6.89 -2.28 -8.95
N ALA A 195 5.82 -1.61 -9.41
CA ALA A 195 5.85 -0.70 -10.52
C ALA A 195 5.80 0.76 -10.08
N ILE A 196 6.31 1.65 -10.92
CA ILE A 196 6.05 3.09 -10.89
C ILE A 196 5.39 3.45 -12.21
N LEU A 197 4.21 4.08 -12.13
CA LEU A 197 3.37 4.43 -13.28
C LEU A 197 3.37 5.94 -13.48
N ASN A 198 3.20 6.40 -14.71
CA ASN A 198 2.92 7.82 -14.98
C ASN A 198 1.44 8.18 -14.77
N ALA A 199 1.08 9.45 -14.95
CA ALA A 199 -0.30 9.93 -14.82
C ALA A 199 -1.29 9.30 -15.82
N LYS A 200 -0.81 8.65 -16.88
CA LYS A 200 -1.61 7.88 -17.85
C LYS A 200 -1.63 6.39 -17.53
N HIS A 201 -1.21 6.00 -16.33
CA HIS A 201 -1.07 4.62 -15.86
C HIS A 201 -0.15 3.74 -16.72
N GLN A 202 0.83 4.31 -17.42
CA GLN A 202 1.83 3.55 -18.16
C GLN A 202 3.03 3.27 -17.27
N PHE A 203 3.65 2.11 -17.42
CA PHE A 203 4.85 1.74 -16.67
C PHE A 203 6.02 2.68 -17.02
N LEU A 204 6.56 3.33 -16.00
CA LEU A 204 7.82 4.08 -16.11
C LEU A 204 8.99 3.17 -15.77
N ARG A 205 8.86 2.40 -14.68
CA ARG A 205 9.91 1.47 -14.24
C ARG A 205 9.34 0.39 -13.33
N MET A 206 9.95 -0.80 -13.40
CA MET A 206 9.70 -1.91 -12.49
C MET A 206 10.91 -2.09 -11.57
N PHE A 207 10.65 -2.41 -10.31
CA PHE A 207 11.67 -2.72 -9.31
C PHE A 207 11.39 -4.10 -8.72
N ALA A 208 12.44 -4.95 -8.69
CA ALA A 208 12.35 -6.30 -8.18
C ALA A 208 13.53 -6.63 -7.28
N GLY A 209 13.31 -7.40 -6.22
CA GLY A 209 14.36 -7.86 -5.35
C GLY A 209 14.00 -7.90 -3.87
N ASP A 210 14.99 -7.69 -3.02
CA ASP A 210 14.80 -7.58 -1.57
C ASP A 210 13.80 -6.46 -1.23
N TYR A 211 12.85 -6.76 -0.36
CA TYR A 211 11.73 -5.84 -0.08
C TYR A 211 12.16 -4.50 0.55
N ILE A 212 13.36 -4.43 1.14
CA ILE A 212 13.94 -3.19 1.68
C ILE A 212 14.78 -2.49 0.62
N ALA A 213 15.76 -3.20 0.05
CA ALA A 213 16.73 -2.61 -0.87
C ALA A 213 16.06 -2.14 -2.18
N ALA A 214 15.22 -2.99 -2.80
CA ALA A 214 14.53 -2.63 -4.03
C ALA A 214 13.48 -1.52 -3.80
N HIS A 215 12.78 -1.53 -2.65
CA HIS A 215 11.87 -0.45 -2.29
C HIS A 215 12.61 0.88 -2.12
N LYS A 216 13.77 0.88 -1.46
CA LYS A 216 14.57 2.10 -1.26
C LYS A 216 15.04 2.72 -2.59
N GLU A 217 15.48 1.89 -3.54
CA GLU A 217 15.84 2.38 -4.88
C GLU A 217 14.61 2.90 -5.65
N ALA A 218 13.47 2.24 -5.51
CA ALA A 218 12.23 2.71 -6.10
C ALA A 218 11.75 4.04 -5.50
N CYS A 219 11.91 4.27 -4.19
CA CYS A 219 11.58 5.56 -3.57
C CYS A 219 12.40 6.71 -4.16
N LYS A 220 13.71 6.52 -4.40
CA LYS A 220 14.56 7.53 -5.06
C LYS A 220 14.01 7.88 -6.45
N PHE A 221 13.61 6.88 -7.22
CA PHE A 221 13.03 7.10 -8.53
C PHE A 221 11.66 7.79 -8.47
N VAL A 222 10.85 7.52 -7.43
CA VAL A 222 9.60 8.27 -7.17
C VAL A 222 9.90 9.74 -6.92
N ASP A 223 10.94 10.06 -6.13
CA ASP A 223 11.34 11.45 -5.87
C ASP A 223 11.80 12.17 -7.15
N GLU A 224 12.55 11.46 -8.01
CA GLU A 224 12.99 12.00 -9.30
C GLU A 224 11.83 12.30 -10.28
N VAL A 225 10.80 11.42 -10.28
CA VAL A 225 9.67 11.51 -11.23
C VAL A 225 8.55 12.41 -10.73
N TYR A 226 8.24 12.35 -9.43
CA TYR A 226 7.08 13.02 -8.83
C TYR A 226 7.45 14.15 -7.88
N GLY A 227 8.72 14.24 -7.49
CA GLY A 227 9.21 15.34 -6.67
C GLY A 227 9.16 16.65 -7.47
N CYS A 228 8.57 17.67 -6.87
CA CYS A 228 8.55 19.02 -7.45
C CYS A 228 9.18 19.99 -6.47
N VAL A 229 10.30 20.59 -6.85
CA VAL A 229 10.94 21.64 -6.04
C VAL A 229 10.26 22.96 -6.34
N ILE A 230 9.63 23.54 -5.32
CA ILE A 230 9.04 24.88 -5.41
C ILE A 230 10.03 25.92 -4.87
N PRO A 231 10.17 27.11 -5.53
CA PRO A 231 11.14 28.11 -5.10
C PRO A 231 10.75 28.82 -3.79
N LYS A 232 9.47 28.87 -3.48
CA LYS A 232 8.88 29.39 -2.25
C LYS A 232 7.46 28.89 -2.05
N GLU A 233 6.98 28.89 -0.82
CA GLU A 233 5.57 28.65 -0.50
C GLU A 233 4.68 29.74 -1.13
N ALA A 234 3.47 29.35 -1.57
CA ALA A 234 2.53 30.21 -2.24
C ALA A 234 1.52 30.84 -1.27
N ASP A 235 1.00 32.03 -1.60
CA ASP A 235 -0.12 32.62 -0.87
C ASP A 235 -1.43 31.90 -1.13
N LEU A 236 -1.58 31.34 -2.34
CA LEU A 236 -2.76 30.59 -2.79
C LEU A 236 -2.31 29.33 -3.55
N VAL A 237 -2.84 28.19 -3.18
CA VAL A 237 -2.68 26.92 -3.89
C VAL A 237 -4.03 26.45 -4.39
N ILE A 238 -4.14 26.15 -5.68
CA ILE A 238 -5.32 25.53 -6.28
C ILE A 238 -4.94 24.09 -6.63
N ALA A 239 -5.60 23.10 -6.01
CA ALA A 239 -5.30 21.69 -6.18
C ALA A 239 -6.52 20.90 -6.63
N SER A 240 -6.33 19.98 -7.59
CA SER A 240 -7.33 18.99 -7.99
C SER A 240 -6.89 17.61 -7.58
N CYS A 241 -7.83 16.78 -7.14
CA CYS A 241 -7.56 15.36 -6.82
C CYS A 241 -7.25 14.51 -8.06
N GLY A 242 -7.48 15.04 -9.25
CA GLY A 242 -7.19 14.36 -10.51
C GLY A 242 -8.27 13.40 -10.98
N GLY A 243 -9.49 13.52 -10.43
CA GLY A 243 -10.67 12.75 -10.83
C GLY A 243 -10.74 11.35 -10.23
N TYR A 244 -11.79 10.60 -10.65
CA TYR A 244 -12.05 9.23 -10.20
C TYR A 244 -10.84 8.29 -10.45
N PRO A 245 -10.51 7.39 -9.51
CA PRO A 245 -11.13 7.15 -8.18
C PRO A 245 -10.48 7.95 -7.04
N LYS A 246 -9.60 8.92 -7.33
CA LYS A 246 -8.84 9.65 -6.30
C LYS A 246 -9.68 10.66 -5.53
N ASP A 247 -10.78 11.10 -6.08
CA ASP A 247 -11.76 12.03 -5.49
C ASP A 247 -13.12 11.39 -5.22
N ILE A 248 -13.21 10.08 -5.18
CA ILE A 248 -14.46 9.34 -5.00
C ILE A 248 -15.23 9.77 -3.74
N ASN A 249 -14.52 10.20 -2.69
CA ASN A 249 -15.10 10.70 -1.44
C ASN A 249 -14.14 11.63 -0.70
N VAL A 250 -14.65 12.32 0.33
CA VAL A 250 -13.86 13.25 1.18
C VAL A 250 -12.68 12.56 1.85
N TYR A 251 -12.81 11.29 2.25
CA TYR A 251 -11.72 10.52 2.84
C TYR A 251 -10.53 10.34 1.88
N GLN A 252 -10.79 10.21 0.58
CA GLN A 252 -9.71 10.15 -0.41
C GLN A 252 -9.19 11.56 -0.77
N MET A 253 -10.09 12.55 -0.88
CA MET A 253 -9.79 13.95 -1.18
C MET A 253 -8.78 14.56 -0.21
N GLN A 254 -8.84 14.21 1.08
CA GLN A 254 -7.92 14.75 2.10
C GLN A 254 -6.44 14.58 1.75
N LYS A 255 -6.07 13.53 1.01
CA LYS A 255 -4.68 13.27 0.61
C LYS A 255 -4.15 14.37 -0.32
N THR A 256 -5.02 14.92 -1.16
CA THR A 256 -4.66 16.07 -2.02
C THR A 256 -4.53 17.34 -1.18
N MET A 257 -5.38 17.52 -0.18
CA MET A 257 -5.28 18.63 0.75
C MET A 257 -3.94 18.62 1.50
N ASP A 258 -3.50 17.46 1.96
CA ASP A 258 -2.22 17.25 2.63
C ASP A 258 -1.03 17.61 1.72
N ASN A 259 -1.05 17.16 0.45
CA ASN A 259 -0.04 17.54 -0.52
C ASN A 259 -0.04 19.06 -0.82
N ALA A 260 -1.22 19.66 -0.94
CA ALA A 260 -1.36 21.10 -1.17
C ALA A 260 -0.87 21.94 0.02
N ALA A 261 -1.05 21.42 1.24
CA ALA A 261 -0.58 22.06 2.46
C ALA A 261 0.96 22.19 2.49
N CYS A 262 1.70 21.31 1.84
CA CYS A 262 3.16 21.42 1.71
C CYS A 262 3.62 22.58 0.82
N ALA A 263 2.73 23.17 0.03
CA ALA A 263 3.05 24.21 -0.93
C ALA A 263 2.51 25.59 -0.56
N VAL A 264 1.65 25.69 0.44
CA VAL A 264 1.04 26.95 0.90
C VAL A 264 1.76 27.45 2.16
N ARG A 265 2.04 28.77 2.23
CA ARG A 265 2.60 29.37 3.44
C ARG A 265 1.59 29.39 4.59
N GLU A 266 2.07 29.57 5.80
CA GLU A 266 1.22 29.78 6.97
C GLU A 266 0.29 30.99 6.76
N GLY A 267 -1.01 30.82 7.03
CA GLY A 267 -2.04 31.83 6.77
C GLY A 267 -2.41 32.00 5.30
N GLY A 268 -1.87 31.19 4.38
CA GLY A 268 -2.28 31.14 2.99
C GLY A 268 -3.60 30.39 2.78
N VAL A 269 -4.02 30.28 1.52
CA VAL A 269 -5.32 29.67 1.13
C VAL A 269 -5.11 28.47 0.21
N VAL A 270 -5.82 27.38 0.47
CA VAL A 270 -5.93 26.23 -0.44
C VAL A 270 -7.34 26.17 -1.01
N ILE A 271 -7.47 26.13 -2.34
CA ILE A 271 -8.71 25.81 -3.03
C ILE A 271 -8.58 24.38 -3.54
N LEU A 272 -9.42 23.48 -3.02
CA LEU A 272 -9.41 22.06 -3.36
C LEU A 272 -10.61 21.70 -4.23
N LEU A 273 -10.34 21.02 -5.37
CA LEU A 273 -11.35 20.58 -6.32
C LEU A 273 -11.47 19.05 -6.29
N ALA A 274 -12.68 18.56 -5.98
CA ALA A 274 -13.01 17.14 -5.92
C ALA A 274 -14.50 16.93 -6.15
N GLU A 275 -14.92 15.83 -6.76
CA GLU A 275 -16.33 15.51 -7.01
C GLU A 275 -17.00 14.90 -5.78
N CYS A 276 -16.33 13.98 -5.09
CA CYS A 276 -16.81 13.29 -3.90
C CYS A 276 -18.17 12.60 -4.10
N GLU A 277 -18.34 11.87 -5.21
CA GLU A 277 -19.60 11.20 -5.60
C GLU A 277 -20.17 10.31 -4.48
N GLU A 278 -19.32 9.61 -3.72
CA GLU A 278 -19.70 8.78 -2.57
C GLU A 278 -19.77 9.55 -1.24
N GLY A 279 -19.81 10.87 -1.27
CA GLY A 279 -19.94 11.71 -0.07
C GLY A 279 -18.70 11.71 0.81
N SER A 280 -18.86 11.48 2.12
CA SER A 280 -17.75 11.53 3.09
C SER A 280 -16.78 10.35 3.00
N GLY A 281 -17.25 9.18 2.58
CA GLY A 281 -16.51 7.93 2.62
C GLY A 281 -16.25 7.39 4.04
N SER A 282 -16.81 8.03 5.08
CA SER A 282 -16.65 7.63 6.48
C SER A 282 -17.84 8.05 7.35
N LYS A 283 -18.60 7.08 7.84
CA LYS A 283 -19.70 7.34 8.80
C LYS A 283 -19.22 7.99 10.09
N VAL A 284 -18.04 7.60 10.58
CA VAL A 284 -17.44 8.19 11.78
C VAL A 284 -17.15 9.67 11.57
N LEU A 285 -16.63 10.06 10.42
CA LEU A 285 -16.37 11.45 10.05
C LEU A 285 -17.69 12.26 10.04
N GLU A 286 -18.72 11.71 9.42
CA GLU A 286 -20.05 12.36 9.38
C GLU A 286 -20.64 12.57 10.78
N GLU A 287 -20.61 11.52 11.61
CA GLU A 287 -21.10 11.58 12.99
C GLU A 287 -20.30 12.60 13.82
N THR A 288 -18.98 12.63 13.65
CA THR A 288 -18.11 13.58 14.32
C THR A 288 -18.48 15.02 13.93
N PHE A 289 -18.62 15.32 12.63
CA PHE A 289 -19.00 16.65 12.18
C PHE A 289 -20.45 17.05 12.55
N LYS A 290 -21.36 16.09 12.63
CA LYS A 290 -22.73 16.35 13.14
C LYS A 290 -22.73 16.69 14.63
N ARG A 291 -21.82 16.06 15.41
CA ARG A 291 -21.67 16.27 16.84
C ARG A 291 -20.87 17.54 17.16
N LEU A 292 -19.73 17.73 16.49
CA LEU A 292 -18.80 18.83 16.71
C LEU A 292 -19.00 19.90 15.63
N LYS A 293 -19.86 20.87 15.92
CA LYS A 293 -20.30 21.88 14.95
C LYS A 293 -19.33 23.00 14.67
N THR A 294 -18.16 23.03 15.32
CA THR A 294 -17.16 24.08 15.12
C THR A 294 -15.77 23.52 14.90
N PRO A 295 -14.91 24.19 14.11
CA PRO A 295 -13.52 23.76 13.93
C PRO A 295 -12.75 23.65 15.25
N CYS A 296 -13.00 24.53 16.22
CA CYS A 296 -12.34 24.48 17.54
C CYS A 296 -12.73 23.23 18.33
N ALA A 297 -14.01 22.82 18.28
CA ALA A 297 -14.47 21.59 18.94
C ALA A 297 -13.85 20.34 18.30
N ILE A 298 -13.75 20.31 16.95
CA ILE A 298 -13.12 19.22 16.22
C ILE A 298 -11.62 19.09 16.56
N LYS A 299 -10.93 20.22 16.70
CA LYS A 299 -9.50 20.23 17.04
C LYS A 299 -9.21 19.83 18.49
N ALA A 300 -10.17 19.98 19.38
CA ALA A 300 -10.01 19.68 20.81
C ALA A 300 -10.29 18.19 21.15
N GLU A 301 -10.92 17.43 20.25
CA GLU A 301 -11.17 16.01 20.37
C GLU A 301 -10.04 15.16 19.75
#